data_eb790f5580d0fd064ca5386700889a4e
#
_entry.id   eb790f5580d0fd064ca5386700889a4e
#
_cell.length_a   1.000
_cell.length_b   1.000
_cell.length_c   1.000
_cell.angle_alpha   90.00
_cell.angle_beta   90.00
_cell.angle_gamma   90.00
#
_symmetry.space_group_name_H-M   'P 1'
#
loop_
_entity.id
_entity.type
_entity.pdbx_description
1 polymer ?
#
loop_
_entity_poly.entity_id
_entity_poly.type
_entity_poly.pdbx_seq_one_letter_code
_entity_poly.pdbx_strand_id
1 'polypeptide(L)'
;MKLESDPHLRSVILDTNIVLDAFVFKDPATMPLLDGLHSGALIWLATQPMRDELERVLAYPQIVKRLVHYQLDAATVLAQFDALAQSKGVAPKAPLTCKDPDDQKFIDLAVAHQSLLLSKDQVVLCMAKRLLALAVIAQPAIN
;
A
#
# COMPACT_ATOMS: atom_id res chain seq x y z
N MET A 1 -16.35 -16.96 18.15
CA MET A 1 -15.85 -16.52 17.86
C MET A 1 -15.84 -16.00 16.96
N LYS A 2 -15.81 -15.57 16.55
CA LYS A 2 -15.71 -15.24 15.66
C LYS A 2 -14.75 -14.97 15.06
N LEU A 3 -14.27 -15.25 14.56
CA LEU A 3 -13.30 -15.29 14.13
C LEU A 3 -12.94 -14.98 12.78
N GLU A 4 -12.73 -15.81 11.91
CA GLU A 4 -12.54 -15.73 10.49
C GLU A 4 -13.48 -14.76 9.83
N SER A 5 -14.61 -14.59 10.38
CA SER A 5 -15.58 -13.64 9.90
C SER A 5 -15.52 -12.29 10.65
N ASP A 6 -14.38 -12.02 11.27
CA ASP A 6 -14.19 -10.77 11.99
C ASP A 6 -14.41 -9.59 11.02
N PRO A 7 -15.41 -8.74 11.26
CA PRO A 7 -15.68 -7.60 10.39
C PRO A 7 -14.57 -6.56 10.41
N HIS A 8 -13.64 -6.65 11.36
CA HIS A 8 -12.51 -5.74 11.45
C HIS A 8 -11.31 -6.20 10.63
N LEU A 9 -11.35 -7.46 10.12
CA LEU A 9 -10.29 -7.97 9.28
C LEU A 9 -10.47 -7.42 7.87
N ARG A 10 -9.50 -6.65 7.38
CA ARG A 10 -9.61 -5.97 6.10
C ARG A 10 -8.32 -6.07 5.32
N SER A 11 -8.46 -6.21 4.01
CA SER A 11 -7.30 -6.11 3.13
C SER A 11 -7.02 -4.65 2.78
N VAL A 12 -5.75 -4.34 2.57
CA VAL A 12 -5.29 -3.00 2.26
C VAL A 12 -4.22 -3.05 1.18
N ILE A 13 -4.28 -2.09 0.26
CA ILE A 13 -3.28 -1.88 -0.77
C ILE A 13 -2.57 -0.58 -0.44
N LEU A 14 -1.25 -0.57 -0.48
CA LEU A 14 -0.44 0.60 -0.15
C LEU A 14 0.27 1.11 -1.39
N ASP A 15 0.01 2.38 -1.75
CA ASP A 15 0.83 3.10 -2.71
C ASP A 15 2.27 3.15 -2.17
N THR A 16 3.24 3.17 -3.07
CA THR A 16 4.67 3.15 -2.70
C THR A 16 5.02 4.25 -1.70
N ASN A 17 4.46 5.45 -1.85
CA ASN A 17 4.75 6.54 -0.91
C ASN A 17 4.25 6.24 0.50
N ILE A 18 3.15 5.51 0.63
CA ILE A 18 2.66 5.09 1.96
C ILE A 18 3.64 4.08 2.58
N VAL A 19 4.18 3.17 1.77
CA VAL A 19 5.19 2.22 2.25
C VAL A 19 6.41 2.98 2.79
N LEU A 20 6.86 4.01 2.06
CA LEU A 20 7.99 4.82 2.50
C LEU A 20 7.66 5.57 3.80
N ASP A 21 6.48 6.15 3.90
CA ASP A 21 6.06 6.87 5.10
C ASP A 21 6.06 5.95 6.33
N ALA A 22 5.61 4.71 6.15
CA ALA A 22 5.49 3.76 7.26
C ALA A 22 6.82 3.15 7.66
N PHE A 23 7.65 2.75 6.69
CA PHE A 23 8.82 1.92 6.96
C PHE A 23 10.14 2.67 6.86
N VAL A 24 10.17 3.84 6.27
CA VAL A 24 11.40 4.65 6.18
C VAL A 24 11.27 5.91 7.02
N PHE A 25 10.25 6.73 6.75
CA PHE A 25 10.11 8.04 7.37
C PHE A 25 9.43 7.99 8.74
N LYS A 26 8.79 6.87 9.06
CA LYS A 26 8.11 6.65 10.34
C LYS A 26 7.13 7.77 10.67
N ASP A 27 6.35 8.15 9.66
CA ASP A 27 5.33 9.17 9.79
C ASP A 27 4.29 8.74 10.84
N PRO A 28 4.03 9.57 11.86
CA PRO A 28 3.04 9.21 12.89
C PRO A 28 1.67 8.88 12.33
N ALA A 29 1.29 9.46 11.19
CA ALA A 29 0.00 9.17 10.55
C ALA A 29 -0.11 7.70 10.11
N THR A 30 1.01 6.97 10.01
CA THR A 30 1.01 5.56 9.62
C THR A 30 0.93 4.61 10.81
N MET A 31 0.91 5.12 12.04
CA MET A 31 0.87 4.23 13.22
C MET A 31 -0.36 3.31 13.24
N PRO A 32 -1.59 3.80 12.95
CA PRO A 32 -2.74 2.88 12.90
C PRO A 32 -2.58 1.78 11.84
N LEU A 33 -1.95 2.11 10.70
CA LEU A 33 -1.66 1.11 9.67
C LEU A 33 -0.71 0.05 10.20
N LEU A 34 0.42 0.47 10.79
CA LEU A 34 1.41 -0.45 11.33
C LEU A 34 0.81 -1.33 12.42
N ASP A 35 0.03 -0.75 13.34
CA ASP A 35 -0.64 -1.49 14.39
C ASP A 35 -1.58 -2.54 13.80
N GLY A 36 -2.33 -2.18 12.76
CA GLY A 36 -3.24 -3.12 12.10
C GLY A 36 -2.51 -4.25 11.40
N LEU A 37 -1.37 -3.95 10.77
CA LEU A 37 -0.57 -4.98 10.11
C LEU A 37 0.06 -5.94 11.12
N HIS A 38 0.59 -5.41 12.22
CA HIS A 38 1.23 -6.25 13.23
C HIS A 38 0.23 -7.09 14.04
N SER A 39 -0.98 -6.57 14.25
CA SER A 39 -2.01 -7.31 14.98
C SER A 39 -2.75 -8.33 14.11
N GLY A 40 -2.61 -8.23 12.79
CA GLY A 40 -3.36 -9.07 11.87
C GLY A 40 -4.75 -8.55 11.54
N ALA A 41 -5.15 -7.40 12.08
CA ALA A 41 -6.45 -6.81 11.74
C ALA A 41 -6.47 -6.29 10.30
N LEU A 42 -5.32 -5.92 9.76
CA LEU A 42 -5.16 -5.53 8.36
C LEU A 42 -4.26 -6.54 7.65
N ILE A 43 -4.63 -6.86 6.42
CA ILE A 43 -3.85 -7.74 5.56
C ILE A 43 -3.38 -6.93 4.36
N TRP A 44 -2.08 -6.76 4.21
CA TRP A 44 -1.49 -6.00 3.13
C TRP A 44 -1.32 -6.91 1.91
N LEU A 45 -1.98 -6.55 0.81
CA LEU A 45 -1.86 -7.29 -0.45
C LEU A 45 -0.97 -6.51 -1.41
N ALA A 46 -0.07 -7.22 -2.07
CA ALA A 46 0.85 -6.59 -3.03
C ALA A 46 1.22 -7.59 -4.12
N THR A 47 1.66 -7.04 -5.25
CA THR A 47 2.10 -7.83 -6.40
C THR A 47 3.60 -7.64 -6.61
N GLN A 48 4.18 -8.49 -7.43
CA GLN A 48 5.61 -8.37 -7.75
C GLN A 48 5.96 -7.02 -8.40
N PRO A 49 5.18 -6.49 -9.37
CA PRO A 49 5.47 -5.15 -9.90
C PRO A 49 5.50 -4.05 -8.84
N MET A 50 4.68 -4.16 -7.79
CA MET A 50 4.69 -3.20 -6.69
C MET A 50 5.99 -3.30 -5.89
N ARG A 51 6.47 -4.51 -5.66
CA ARG A 51 7.74 -4.73 -4.99
C ARG A 51 8.90 -4.21 -5.82
N ASP A 52 8.85 -4.45 -7.13
CA ASP A 52 9.88 -3.98 -8.05
C ASP A 52 9.94 -2.44 -8.07
N GLU A 53 8.79 -1.78 -8.02
CA GLU A 53 8.74 -0.32 -7.94
C GLU A 53 9.35 0.17 -6.64
N LEU A 54 9.02 -0.45 -5.52
CA LEU A 54 9.60 -0.10 -4.22
C LEU A 54 11.12 -0.22 -4.27
N GLU A 55 11.63 -1.30 -4.84
CA GLU A 55 13.07 -1.52 -4.96
C GLU A 55 13.73 -0.41 -5.78
N ARG A 56 13.11 -0.01 -6.91
CA ARG A 56 13.64 1.09 -7.73
C ARG A 56 13.64 2.41 -6.96
N VAL A 57 12.55 2.70 -6.25
CA VAL A 57 12.42 3.96 -5.51
C VAL A 57 13.43 4.02 -4.36
N LEU A 58 13.69 2.89 -3.71
CA LEU A 58 14.68 2.83 -2.63
C LEU A 58 16.10 3.13 -3.12
N ALA A 59 16.35 3.02 -4.42
CA ALA A 59 17.64 3.34 -5.03
C ALA A 59 17.74 4.79 -5.51
N TYR A 60 16.68 5.57 -5.45
CA TYR A 60 16.73 6.99 -5.85
C TYR A 60 17.65 7.75 -4.90
N PRO A 61 18.52 8.66 -5.41
CA PRO A 61 19.49 9.35 -4.56
C PRO A 61 18.87 10.05 -3.36
N GLN A 62 17.74 10.72 -3.53
CA GLN A 62 17.07 11.42 -2.43
C GLN A 62 16.51 10.45 -1.39
N ILE A 63 16.17 9.22 -1.78
CA ILE A 63 15.69 8.21 -0.85
C ILE A 63 16.86 7.54 -0.14
N VAL A 64 17.95 7.28 -0.86
CA VAL A 64 19.16 6.72 -0.27
C VAL A 64 19.67 7.63 0.86
N LYS A 65 19.66 8.94 0.66
CA LYS A 65 20.04 9.89 1.70
C LYS A 65 19.18 9.77 2.94
N ARG A 66 17.87 9.58 2.76
CA ARG A 66 16.95 9.42 3.89
C ARG A 66 17.16 8.09 4.60
N LEU A 67 17.44 7.02 3.85
CA LEU A 67 17.75 5.73 4.45
C LEU A 67 18.98 5.84 5.34
N VAL A 68 20.05 6.47 4.86
CA VAL A 68 21.27 6.67 5.66
C VAL A 68 20.95 7.46 6.92
N HIS A 69 20.17 8.51 6.81
CA HIS A 69 19.78 9.34 7.96
C HIS A 69 19.07 8.53 9.03
N TYR A 70 18.20 7.60 8.64
CA TYR A 70 17.45 6.75 9.57
C TYR A 70 18.19 5.44 9.90
N GLN A 71 19.43 5.29 9.44
CA GLN A 71 20.24 4.10 9.67
C GLN A 71 19.57 2.82 9.13
N LEU A 72 18.97 2.95 7.97
CA LEU A 72 18.29 1.87 7.26
C LEU A 72 18.99 1.61 5.93
N ASP A 73 18.72 0.43 5.36
CA ASP A 73 19.10 0.15 3.99
C ASP A 73 17.92 -0.43 3.23
N ALA A 74 18.05 -0.50 1.90
CA ALA A 74 16.98 -1.00 1.05
C ALA A 74 16.60 -2.45 1.39
N ALA A 75 17.59 -3.27 1.72
CA ALA A 75 17.35 -4.67 2.05
C ALA A 75 16.45 -4.83 3.28
N THR A 76 16.64 -3.99 4.29
CA THR A 76 15.81 -4.01 5.49
C THR A 76 14.36 -3.65 5.18
N VAL A 77 14.15 -2.63 4.35
CA VAL A 77 12.80 -2.22 3.96
C VAL A 77 12.11 -3.30 3.15
N LEU A 78 12.83 -3.89 2.18
CA LEU A 78 12.28 -4.98 1.36
C LEU A 78 11.97 -6.22 2.19
N ALA A 79 12.79 -6.49 3.22
CA ALA A 79 12.52 -7.62 4.13
C ALA A 79 11.23 -7.39 4.92
N GLN A 80 10.94 -6.16 5.33
CA GLN A 80 9.68 -5.85 6.00
C GLN A 80 8.49 -6.01 5.06
N PHE A 81 8.66 -5.56 3.81
CA PHE A 81 7.64 -5.79 2.78
C PHE A 81 7.36 -7.29 2.66
N ASP A 82 8.41 -8.10 2.51
CA ASP A 82 8.26 -9.54 2.32
C ASP A 82 7.63 -10.23 3.53
N ALA A 83 7.90 -9.72 4.73
CA ALA A 83 7.36 -10.30 5.96
C ALA A 83 5.89 -9.97 6.18
N LEU A 84 5.46 -8.78 5.78
CA LEU A 84 4.12 -8.27 6.10
C LEU A 84 3.14 -8.35 4.94
N ALA A 85 3.59 -8.23 3.69
CA ALA A 85 2.70 -8.25 2.54
C ALA A 85 2.41 -9.68 2.10
N GLN A 86 1.16 -9.94 1.75
CA GLN A 86 0.79 -11.17 1.06
C GLN A 86 0.93 -10.95 -0.44
N SER A 87 1.69 -11.80 -1.08
CA SER A 87 1.90 -11.73 -2.52
C SER A 87 0.65 -12.22 -3.27
N LYS A 88 0.21 -11.42 -4.22
CA LYS A 88 -0.91 -11.77 -5.10
C LYS A 88 -0.46 -11.68 -6.54
N GLY A 89 -1.14 -12.41 -7.42
CA GLY A 89 -0.94 -12.27 -8.85
C GLY A 89 -1.39 -10.91 -9.34
N VAL A 90 -0.84 -10.46 -10.45
CA VAL A 90 -1.23 -9.20 -11.07
C VAL A 90 -2.71 -9.26 -11.45
N ALA A 91 -3.47 -8.27 -10.99
CA ALA A 91 -4.90 -8.21 -11.25
C ALA A 91 -5.19 -7.73 -12.69
N PRO A 92 -6.31 -8.13 -13.28
CA PRO A 92 -6.71 -7.58 -14.56
C PRO A 92 -7.02 -6.08 -14.43
N LYS A 93 -6.93 -5.37 -15.56
CA LYS A 93 -7.22 -3.94 -15.56
C LYS A 93 -8.65 -3.67 -15.08
N ALA A 94 -8.77 -2.80 -14.10
CA ALA A 94 -10.06 -2.38 -13.57
C ALA A 94 -10.83 -1.54 -14.61
N PRO A 95 -12.16 -1.42 -14.44
CA PRO A 95 -12.95 -0.59 -15.36
C PRO A 95 -12.70 0.91 -15.23
N LEU A 96 -11.88 1.33 -14.25
CA LEU A 96 -11.46 2.72 -14.10
C LEU A 96 -10.00 2.86 -14.49
N THR A 97 -9.68 3.94 -15.22
CA THR A 97 -8.30 4.21 -15.65
C THR A 97 -7.73 5.40 -14.86
N CYS A 98 -6.58 5.18 -14.25
CA CYS A 98 -5.86 6.22 -13.56
C CYS A 98 -5.11 7.10 -14.57
N LYS A 99 -5.03 8.40 -14.29
CA LYS A 99 -4.28 9.32 -15.15
C LYS A 99 -2.80 8.98 -15.19
N ASP A 100 -2.25 8.47 -14.09
CA ASP A 100 -0.86 8.03 -14.04
C ASP A 100 -0.82 6.51 -14.24
N PRO A 101 -0.26 6.03 -15.37
CA PRO A 101 -0.19 4.59 -15.61
C PRO A 101 0.59 3.82 -14.54
N ASP A 102 1.55 4.47 -13.88
CA ASP A 102 2.33 3.82 -12.83
C ASP A 102 1.48 3.49 -11.60
N ASP A 103 0.38 4.20 -11.39
CA ASP A 103 -0.51 3.97 -10.25
C ASP A 103 -1.65 3.00 -10.58
N GLN A 104 -1.83 2.65 -11.84
CA GLN A 104 -2.93 1.78 -12.26
C GLN A 104 -2.91 0.44 -11.54
N LYS A 105 -1.73 -0.13 -11.30
CA LYS A 105 -1.62 -1.44 -10.66
C LYS A 105 -2.21 -1.45 -9.24
N PHE A 106 -2.12 -0.34 -8.52
CA PHE A 106 -2.71 -0.24 -7.19
C PHE A 106 -4.24 -0.25 -7.27
N ILE A 107 -4.78 0.45 -8.25
CA ILE A 107 -6.23 0.50 -8.49
C ILE A 107 -6.75 -0.87 -8.91
N ASP A 108 -6.05 -1.52 -9.83
CA ASP A 108 -6.46 -2.82 -10.34
C ASP A 108 -6.53 -3.86 -9.22
N LEU A 109 -5.52 -3.89 -8.35
CA LEU A 109 -5.50 -4.86 -7.26
C LEU A 109 -6.58 -4.53 -6.22
N ALA A 110 -6.76 -3.26 -5.90
CA ALA A 110 -7.78 -2.85 -4.94
C ALA A 110 -9.17 -3.22 -5.42
N VAL A 111 -9.47 -3.01 -6.69
CA VAL A 111 -10.78 -3.38 -7.27
C VAL A 111 -10.98 -4.88 -7.26
N ALA A 112 -9.94 -5.64 -7.63
CA ALA A 112 -10.03 -7.11 -7.68
C ALA A 112 -10.35 -7.71 -6.31
N HIS A 113 -9.85 -7.11 -5.23
CA HIS A 113 -10.02 -7.63 -3.87
C HIS A 113 -10.97 -6.79 -3.01
N GLN A 114 -11.54 -5.72 -3.57
CA GLN A 114 -12.41 -4.80 -2.84
C GLN A 114 -11.75 -4.32 -1.54
N SER A 115 -10.49 -3.92 -1.66
CA SER A 115 -9.62 -3.54 -0.54
C SER A 115 -9.65 -2.05 -0.28
N LEU A 116 -9.19 -1.66 0.91
CA LEU A 116 -8.79 -0.28 1.15
C LEU A 116 -7.60 0.05 0.25
N LEU A 117 -7.57 1.26 -0.28
CA LEU A 117 -6.41 1.74 -1.05
C LEU A 117 -5.89 3.00 -0.36
N LEU A 118 -4.69 2.90 0.20
CA LEU A 118 -4.06 4.05 0.86
C LEU A 118 -3.10 4.73 -0.09
N SER A 119 -3.31 6.02 -0.31
CA SER A 119 -2.48 6.85 -1.17
C SER A 119 -2.63 8.30 -0.76
N LYS A 120 -1.57 9.09 -0.90
CA LYS A 120 -1.62 10.54 -0.74
C LYS A 120 -1.59 11.25 -2.08
N ASP A 121 -1.51 10.49 -3.17
CA ASP A 121 -1.43 11.04 -4.52
C ASP A 121 -2.80 11.50 -4.99
N GLN A 122 -2.88 12.76 -5.42
CA GLN A 122 -4.15 13.32 -5.89
C GLN A 122 -4.69 12.62 -7.13
N VAL A 123 -3.81 12.06 -7.95
CA VAL A 123 -4.25 11.29 -9.14
C VAL A 123 -5.07 10.07 -8.73
N VAL A 124 -4.79 9.50 -7.55
CA VAL A 124 -5.54 8.39 -7.00
C VAL A 124 -6.75 8.90 -6.20
N LEU A 125 -6.53 9.87 -5.32
CA LEU A 125 -7.59 10.36 -4.44
C LEU A 125 -8.74 11.01 -5.19
N CYS A 126 -8.48 11.61 -6.37
CA CYS A 126 -9.54 12.19 -7.18
C CYS A 126 -10.49 11.11 -7.74
N MET A 127 -10.10 9.84 -7.70
CA MET A 127 -10.93 8.72 -8.15
C MET A 127 -11.78 8.12 -7.01
N ALA A 128 -11.70 8.68 -5.79
CA ALA A 128 -12.30 8.06 -4.61
C ALA A 128 -13.78 7.75 -4.77
N LYS A 129 -14.56 8.66 -5.36
CA LYS A 129 -16.00 8.46 -5.56
C LYS A 129 -16.27 7.30 -6.51
N ARG A 130 -15.54 7.25 -7.62
CA ARG A 130 -15.73 6.19 -8.62
C ARG A 130 -15.27 4.85 -8.06
N LEU A 131 -14.20 4.85 -7.27
CA LEU A 131 -13.70 3.63 -6.62
C LEU A 131 -14.69 3.12 -5.58
N LEU A 132 -15.34 4.02 -4.85
CA LEU A 132 -16.34 3.61 -3.86
C LEU A 132 -17.49 2.84 -4.52
N ALA A 133 -17.87 3.23 -5.74
CA ALA A 133 -18.90 2.49 -6.48
C ALA A 133 -18.48 1.06 -6.81
N LEU A 134 -17.17 0.76 -6.76
CA LEU A 134 -16.63 -0.57 -6.96
C LEU A 134 -16.22 -1.23 -5.63
N ALA A 135 -16.73 -0.71 -4.51
CA ALA A 135 -16.46 -1.20 -3.16
C ALA A 135 -15.00 -1.03 -2.74
N VAL A 136 -14.33 0.01 -3.24
CA VAL A 136 -12.97 0.37 -2.85
C VAL A 136 -13.00 1.73 -2.16
N ILE A 137 -12.45 1.78 -0.95
CA ILE A 137 -12.29 3.04 -0.22
C ILE A 137 -10.85 3.51 -0.40
N ALA A 138 -10.68 4.66 -1.07
CA ALA A 138 -9.38 5.29 -1.28
C ALA A 138 -9.23 6.46 -0.32
N GLN A 139 -8.18 6.45 0.49
CA GLN A 139 -7.94 7.47 1.51
C GLN A 139 -6.46 7.53 1.86
N PRO A 140 -5.99 8.64 2.49
CA PRO A 140 -4.55 8.79 2.75
C PRO A 140 -4.04 8.04 3.98
N ALA A 141 -4.91 7.61 4.88
CA ALA A 141 -4.49 6.94 6.11
C ALA A 141 -5.63 6.11 6.68
N ILE A 142 -5.28 5.22 7.63
CA ILE A 142 -6.26 4.48 8.42
C ILE A 142 -6.81 5.43 9.47
N ASN A 143 -8.12 5.48 9.59
CA ASN A 143 -8.79 6.32 10.58
C ASN A 143 -9.11 5.55 11.85
#